data_a008a1c03fe6ddcb0e2b8e7fb7515f50
#
_entry.id   a008a1c03fe6ddcb0e2b8e7fb7515f50
#
_cell.length_a   1.000
_cell.length_b   1.000
_cell.length_c   1.000
_cell.angle_alpha   90.00
_cell.angle_beta   90.00
_cell.angle_gamma   90.00
#
_symmetry.space_group_name_H-M   'P 1'
#
loop_
_entity.id
_entity.type
_entity.pdbx_description
1 polymer ?
#
loop_
_entity_poly.entity_id
_entity_poly.type
_entity_poly.pdbx_seq_one_letter_code
_entity_poly.pdbx_strand_id
1 'polypeptide(L)'
;MDQQGGNDTLFQEKHTEEASLSTSYMGLRLASPLIAGSCPRNIDFEFTRLLVASGIGAIVLPSILQEQLVYQSMIKTNPIAAIEKSGHAPQQDRYNGGTKEYLETIRRMKREYSTPIIASMHGASTGVWLDFAVEAQECGADALELNWQIGRCDPNESGEQVEARMLEWVSQIRSRVTIPIAFKMNERFTNPAYTAIRLQNAGINGLILFAHRPHWDVDSDRRQWTIGWELTPIGALGKTLEGFVETNTNGLNIPLAASGGIRTGDDVVKTMIAGADVAMVVSEIYRQSPSSIDAILAGIRRFLDANHYRSIESFQQSRSSLDDRPSYEMRSEVIDPLTSPIKYQDPTPVVEPVTGDRYGHPFQ
;
A
#
# COMPACT_ATOMS: atom_id res chain seq x y z
N MET A 1 53.85 8.07 -54.45
CA MET A 1 53.28 6.78 -53.93
C MET A 1 52.74 7.05 -52.55
N ASP A 2 51.49 7.47 -52.56
CA ASP A 2 50.76 7.86 -51.35
C ASP A 2 49.99 6.65 -50.83
N GLN A 3 50.13 6.38 -49.56
CA GLN A 3 49.23 5.49 -48.84
C GLN A 3 48.50 6.28 -47.77
N GLN A 4 47.27 6.63 -48.05
CA GLN A 4 46.29 7.11 -47.08
C GLN A 4 45.79 5.88 -46.31
N GLY A 5 46.10 5.80 -45.04
CA GLY A 5 45.48 4.91 -44.06
C GLY A 5 44.25 5.57 -43.46
N GLY A 6 43.07 5.15 -43.91
CA GLY A 6 41.80 5.55 -43.31
C GLY A 6 41.65 4.93 -41.92
N ASN A 7 41.46 5.78 -40.92
CA ASN A 7 41.18 5.40 -39.55
C ASN A 7 39.64 5.32 -39.38
N ASP A 8 39.06 4.16 -39.70
CA ASP A 8 37.66 3.87 -39.39
C ASP A 8 37.54 3.57 -37.87
N THR A 9 37.29 4.63 -37.14
CA THR A 9 36.88 4.53 -35.72
C THR A 9 35.43 4.06 -35.70
N LEU A 10 35.22 2.76 -35.62
CA LEU A 10 33.94 2.15 -35.34
C LEU A 10 33.45 2.66 -33.95
N PHE A 11 32.51 3.62 -34.01
CA PHE A 11 31.67 3.93 -32.87
C PHE A 11 30.84 2.68 -32.55
N GLN A 12 31.30 1.85 -31.63
CA GLN A 12 30.45 0.86 -30.98
C GLN A 12 29.42 1.64 -30.15
N GLU A 13 28.21 1.77 -30.68
CA GLU A 13 27.05 2.11 -29.86
C GLU A 13 26.98 1.07 -28.71
N LYS A 14 27.38 1.49 -27.53
CA LYS A 14 27.09 0.75 -26.32
C LYS A 14 25.57 0.80 -26.15
N HIS A 15 24.89 -0.25 -26.58
CA HIS A 15 23.56 -0.54 -26.08
C HIS A 15 23.67 -0.70 -24.56
N THR A 16 23.47 0.37 -23.84
CA THR A 16 23.28 0.30 -22.39
C THR A 16 21.94 -0.39 -22.17
N GLU A 17 21.98 -1.64 -21.78
CA GLU A 17 20.80 -2.40 -21.39
C GLU A 17 20.08 -1.61 -20.29
N GLU A 18 18.79 -1.28 -20.49
CA GLU A 18 18.01 -0.52 -19.51
C GLU A 18 17.99 -1.24 -18.15
N ALA A 19 18.09 -0.47 -17.06
CA ALA A 19 18.07 -1.02 -15.72
C ALA A 19 16.75 -1.77 -15.43
N SER A 20 16.88 -2.99 -14.89
CA SER A 20 15.71 -3.83 -14.56
C SER A 20 14.94 -3.27 -13.38
N LEU A 21 13.63 -3.09 -13.56
CA LEU A 21 12.69 -2.71 -12.49
C LEU A 21 12.08 -3.92 -11.79
N SER A 22 12.31 -5.14 -12.27
CA SER A 22 11.77 -6.34 -11.61
C SER A 22 12.30 -6.46 -10.19
N THR A 23 11.45 -6.91 -9.28
CA THR A 23 11.77 -7.09 -7.86
C THR A 23 10.92 -8.22 -7.27
N SER A 24 11.07 -8.47 -5.99
CA SER A 24 10.23 -9.42 -5.25
C SER A 24 9.62 -8.75 -4.01
N TYR A 25 8.40 -9.17 -3.66
CA TYR A 25 7.72 -8.74 -2.43
C TYR A 25 6.95 -9.92 -1.86
N MET A 26 7.18 -10.26 -0.60
CA MET A 26 6.57 -11.42 0.08
C MET A 26 6.73 -12.76 -0.69
N GLY A 27 7.81 -12.94 -1.44
CA GLY A 27 8.02 -14.10 -2.31
C GLY A 27 7.30 -14.01 -3.67
N LEU A 28 6.51 -12.98 -3.93
CA LEU A 28 5.90 -12.72 -5.23
C LEU A 28 6.89 -12.02 -6.16
N ARG A 29 6.94 -12.46 -7.40
CA ARG A 29 7.72 -11.82 -8.45
C ARG A 29 6.93 -10.65 -9.03
N LEU A 30 7.51 -9.44 -9.05
CA LEU A 30 6.88 -8.21 -9.52
C LEU A 30 7.62 -7.67 -10.75
N ALA A 31 6.86 -7.19 -11.74
CA ALA A 31 7.42 -6.54 -12.93
C ALA A 31 8.10 -5.21 -12.59
N SER A 32 7.66 -4.54 -11.52
CA SER A 32 8.22 -3.28 -11.02
C SER A 32 7.96 -3.15 -9.51
N PRO A 33 8.66 -2.25 -8.80
CA PRO A 33 8.44 -2.03 -7.37
C PRO A 33 7.17 -1.24 -7.06
N LEU A 34 6.35 -0.92 -8.04
CA LEU A 34 5.16 -0.11 -7.88
C LEU A 34 3.91 -0.99 -7.84
N ILE A 35 3.11 -0.85 -6.77
CA ILE A 35 1.88 -1.61 -6.55
C ILE A 35 0.69 -0.66 -6.61
N ALA A 36 -0.36 -1.02 -7.36
CA ALA A 36 -1.65 -0.34 -7.27
C ALA A 36 -2.30 -0.69 -5.93
N GLY A 37 -2.31 0.25 -4.99
CA GLY A 37 -2.88 0.05 -3.65
C GLY A 37 -4.40 -0.10 -3.71
N SER A 38 -4.96 -0.67 -2.63
CA SER A 38 -6.39 -0.96 -2.52
C SER A 38 -7.27 0.26 -2.79
N CYS A 39 -8.10 0.21 -3.82
CA CYS A 39 -9.08 1.24 -4.15
C CYS A 39 -10.23 0.65 -5.00
N PRO A 40 -11.43 1.28 -5.01
CA PRO A 40 -12.59 0.79 -5.75
C PRO A 40 -12.36 0.58 -7.25
N ARG A 41 -11.51 1.38 -7.88
CA ARG A 41 -11.23 1.27 -9.32
C ARG A 41 -10.52 -0.02 -9.73
N ASN A 42 -9.87 -0.70 -8.78
CA ASN A 42 -9.12 -1.92 -9.07
C ASN A 42 -10.00 -3.16 -9.35
N ILE A 43 -11.33 -3.05 -9.31
CA ILE A 43 -12.25 -4.08 -9.82
C ILE A 43 -12.70 -3.83 -11.27
N ASP A 44 -12.43 -2.64 -11.80
CA ASP A 44 -12.74 -2.30 -13.20
C ASP A 44 -11.67 -2.92 -14.11
N PHE A 45 -12.12 -3.79 -15.03
CA PHE A 45 -11.22 -4.52 -15.92
C PHE A 45 -10.50 -3.63 -16.94
N GLU A 46 -11.17 -2.62 -17.49
CA GLU A 46 -10.52 -1.68 -18.41
C GLU A 46 -9.45 -0.87 -17.69
N PHE A 47 -9.74 -0.45 -16.48
CA PHE A 47 -8.78 0.27 -15.65
C PHE A 47 -7.58 -0.61 -15.28
N THR A 48 -7.80 -1.84 -14.82
CA THR A 48 -6.72 -2.76 -14.45
C THR A 48 -5.90 -3.20 -15.67
N ARG A 49 -6.51 -3.34 -16.84
CA ARG A 49 -5.80 -3.61 -18.09
C ARG A 49 -4.78 -2.50 -18.41
N LEU A 50 -5.16 -1.23 -18.18
CA LEU A 50 -4.25 -0.11 -18.35
C LEU A 50 -3.12 -0.13 -17.31
N LEU A 51 -3.40 -0.43 -16.05
CA LEU A 51 -2.37 -0.58 -15.00
C LEU A 51 -1.35 -1.67 -15.37
N VAL A 52 -1.83 -2.82 -15.81
CA VAL A 52 -0.97 -3.94 -16.24
C VAL A 52 -0.11 -3.54 -17.45
N ALA A 53 -0.71 -2.88 -18.45
CA ALA A 53 -0.01 -2.40 -19.62
C ALA A 53 1.08 -1.37 -19.30
N SER A 54 0.89 -0.55 -18.26
CA SER A 54 1.88 0.41 -17.75
C SER A 54 2.97 -0.22 -16.88
N GLY A 55 2.97 -1.55 -16.68
CA GLY A 55 4.03 -2.25 -15.94
C GLY A 55 3.90 -2.20 -14.42
N ILE A 56 2.67 -2.06 -13.88
CA ILE A 56 2.44 -2.19 -12.44
C ILE A 56 2.90 -3.56 -11.91
N GLY A 57 3.55 -3.61 -10.75
CA GLY A 57 4.09 -4.83 -10.19
C GLY A 57 3.04 -5.75 -9.58
N ALA A 58 2.02 -5.21 -8.92
CA ALA A 58 0.88 -5.96 -8.38
C ALA A 58 -0.35 -5.06 -8.25
N ILE A 59 -1.51 -5.67 -8.08
CA ILE A 59 -2.79 -4.96 -7.88
C ILE A 59 -3.43 -5.46 -6.58
N VAL A 60 -3.74 -4.52 -5.68
CA VAL A 60 -4.51 -4.80 -4.46
C VAL A 60 -5.98 -4.46 -4.72
N LEU A 61 -6.86 -5.43 -4.60
CA LEU A 61 -8.29 -5.22 -4.76
C LEU A 61 -8.87 -4.35 -3.62
N PRO A 62 -10.00 -3.66 -3.82
CA PRO A 62 -10.67 -2.94 -2.74
C PRO A 62 -11.01 -3.88 -1.59
N SER A 63 -10.87 -3.41 -0.36
CA SER A 63 -11.05 -4.29 0.80
C SER A 63 -12.46 -4.83 0.92
N ILE A 64 -12.61 -6.12 1.22
CA ILE A 64 -13.87 -6.64 1.75
C ILE A 64 -14.02 -6.15 3.19
N LEU A 65 -15.21 -5.67 3.52
CA LEU A 65 -15.52 -5.12 4.84
C LEU A 65 -16.07 -6.21 5.76
N GLN A 66 -15.72 -6.13 7.04
CA GLN A 66 -16.24 -7.04 8.07
C GLN A 66 -17.78 -7.10 8.06
N GLU A 67 -18.41 -5.96 7.90
CA GLU A 67 -19.87 -5.81 7.88
C GLU A 67 -20.50 -6.64 6.75
N GLN A 68 -19.86 -6.71 5.59
CA GLN A 68 -20.32 -7.53 4.45
C GLN A 68 -20.27 -9.03 4.79
N LEU A 69 -19.20 -9.49 5.44
CA LEU A 69 -19.05 -10.90 5.81
C LEU A 69 -20.04 -11.30 6.92
N VAL A 70 -20.25 -10.44 7.94
CA VAL A 70 -21.25 -10.67 8.97
C VAL A 70 -22.66 -10.71 8.37
N TYR A 71 -22.98 -9.76 7.50
CA TYR A 71 -24.25 -9.76 6.78
C TYR A 71 -24.45 -11.04 5.97
N GLN A 72 -23.46 -11.43 5.19
CA GLN A 72 -23.52 -12.64 4.34
C GLN A 72 -23.70 -13.92 5.16
N SER A 73 -23.10 -14.02 6.34
CA SER A 73 -23.24 -15.19 7.22
C SER A 73 -24.66 -15.34 7.79
N MET A 74 -25.42 -14.25 7.90
CA MET A 74 -26.70 -14.21 8.58
C MET A 74 -27.91 -14.08 7.63
N ILE A 75 -27.71 -13.51 6.41
CA ILE A 75 -28.82 -13.10 5.53
C ILE A 75 -29.77 -14.26 5.18
N LYS A 76 -29.26 -15.47 5.03
CA LYS A 76 -30.05 -16.65 4.65
C LYS A 76 -30.97 -17.13 5.78
N THR A 77 -30.59 -16.94 7.04
CA THR A 77 -31.30 -17.43 8.21
C THR A 77 -32.17 -16.37 8.86
N ASN A 78 -31.69 -15.12 8.94
CA ASN A 78 -32.42 -14.02 9.55
C ASN A 78 -32.05 -12.68 8.87
N PRO A 79 -32.76 -12.28 7.80
CA PRO A 79 -32.46 -11.06 7.04
C PRO A 79 -32.51 -9.77 7.88
N ILE A 80 -33.46 -9.66 8.84
CA ILE A 80 -33.60 -8.46 9.68
C ILE A 80 -32.38 -8.37 10.61
N ALA A 81 -32.09 -9.43 11.36
CA ALA A 81 -30.94 -9.48 12.24
C ALA A 81 -29.61 -9.31 11.49
N ALA A 82 -29.52 -9.74 10.22
CA ALA A 82 -28.35 -9.54 9.39
C ALA A 82 -28.02 -8.06 9.21
N ILE A 83 -29.02 -7.22 8.89
CA ILE A 83 -28.86 -5.77 8.76
C ILE A 83 -28.52 -5.12 10.10
N GLU A 84 -29.30 -5.43 11.14
CA GLU A 84 -29.13 -4.83 12.48
C GLU A 84 -27.78 -5.15 13.10
N LYS A 85 -27.30 -6.40 13.00
CA LYS A 85 -26.05 -6.83 13.63
C LYS A 85 -24.81 -6.51 12.83
N SER A 86 -24.90 -6.51 11.50
CA SER A 86 -23.77 -6.17 10.65
C SER A 86 -23.58 -4.65 10.49
N GLY A 87 -24.68 -3.88 10.57
CA GLY A 87 -24.65 -2.47 10.17
C GLY A 87 -24.46 -2.27 8.65
N HIS A 88 -24.48 -3.36 7.87
CA HIS A 88 -24.26 -3.32 6.43
C HIS A 88 -25.55 -2.98 5.68
N ALA A 89 -25.44 -2.05 4.75
CA ALA A 89 -26.48 -1.77 3.76
C ALA A 89 -26.04 -2.32 2.39
N PRO A 90 -26.86 -3.13 1.69
CA PRO A 90 -26.46 -3.76 0.42
C PRO A 90 -25.95 -2.82 -0.67
N GLN A 91 -26.40 -1.53 -0.68
CA GLN A 91 -25.88 -0.51 -1.59
C GLN A 91 -24.39 -0.22 -1.38
N GLN A 92 -23.83 -0.54 -0.22
CA GLN A 92 -22.39 -0.37 0.06
C GLN A 92 -21.53 -1.40 -0.71
N ASP A 93 -22.14 -2.45 -1.27
CA ASP A 93 -21.44 -3.41 -2.13
C ASP A 93 -20.91 -2.78 -3.42
N ARG A 94 -21.40 -1.60 -3.81
CA ARG A 94 -20.83 -0.81 -4.92
C ARG A 94 -19.34 -0.51 -4.74
N TYR A 95 -18.84 -0.50 -3.50
CA TYR A 95 -17.44 -0.26 -3.20
C TYR A 95 -16.51 -1.36 -3.75
N ASN A 96 -16.93 -2.63 -3.69
CA ASN A 96 -16.10 -3.78 -4.05
C ASN A 96 -16.86 -4.92 -4.75
N GLY A 97 -18.12 -4.71 -5.11
CA GLY A 97 -18.99 -5.71 -5.74
C GLY A 97 -19.67 -6.68 -4.78
N GLY A 98 -19.36 -6.60 -3.46
CA GLY A 98 -19.79 -7.60 -2.49
C GLY A 98 -18.99 -8.89 -2.57
N THR A 99 -19.17 -9.79 -1.62
CA THR A 99 -18.32 -10.99 -1.44
C THR A 99 -18.28 -11.91 -2.65
N LYS A 100 -19.44 -12.17 -3.28
CA LYS A 100 -19.54 -13.10 -4.40
C LYS A 100 -18.85 -12.55 -5.66
N GLU A 101 -19.14 -11.30 -6.03
CA GLU A 101 -18.56 -10.67 -7.21
C GLU A 101 -17.05 -10.44 -7.02
N TYR A 102 -16.64 -10.15 -5.80
CA TYR A 102 -15.23 -10.02 -5.44
C TYR A 102 -14.43 -11.30 -5.73
N LEU A 103 -14.94 -12.45 -5.30
CA LEU A 103 -14.28 -13.74 -5.54
C LEU A 103 -14.26 -14.09 -7.04
N GLU A 104 -15.32 -13.76 -7.78
CA GLU A 104 -15.33 -13.95 -9.22
C GLU A 104 -14.37 -13.00 -9.94
N THR A 105 -14.23 -11.77 -9.43
CA THR A 105 -13.22 -10.80 -9.91
C THR A 105 -11.81 -11.35 -9.78
N ILE A 106 -11.46 -11.97 -8.63
CA ILE A 106 -10.17 -12.65 -8.47
C ILE A 106 -9.98 -13.71 -9.54
N ARG A 107 -10.93 -14.64 -9.70
CA ARG A 107 -10.84 -15.72 -10.69
C ARG A 107 -10.66 -15.18 -12.10
N ARG A 108 -11.40 -14.14 -12.46
CA ARG A 108 -11.32 -13.52 -13.78
C ARG A 108 -9.98 -12.86 -14.02
N MET A 109 -9.50 -12.04 -13.07
CA MET A 109 -8.20 -11.37 -13.18
C MET A 109 -7.06 -12.37 -13.28
N LYS A 110 -7.10 -13.46 -12.52
CA LYS A 110 -6.08 -14.51 -12.57
C LYS A 110 -6.07 -15.32 -13.86
N ARG A 111 -7.18 -15.37 -14.61
CA ARG A 111 -7.20 -15.94 -15.96
C ARG A 111 -6.60 -14.98 -17.00
N GLU A 112 -6.74 -13.68 -16.80
CA GLU A 112 -6.36 -12.67 -17.79
C GLU A 112 -4.94 -12.13 -17.59
N TYR A 113 -4.46 -12.04 -16.32
CA TYR A 113 -3.20 -11.38 -15.98
C TYR A 113 -2.25 -12.32 -15.25
N SER A 114 -0.96 -12.22 -15.61
CA SER A 114 0.15 -12.79 -14.83
C SER A 114 0.56 -11.89 -13.66
N THR A 115 0.14 -10.63 -13.65
CA THR A 115 0.38 -9.67 -12.57
C THR A 115 -0.26 -10.19 -11.28
N PRO A 116 0.47 -10.21 -10.15
CA PRO A 116 -0.07 -10.65 -8.87
C PRO A 116 -1.29 -9.85 -8.43
N ILE A 117 -2.33 -10.57 -7.99
CA ILE A 117 -3.59 -10.03 -7.46
C ILE A 117 -3.65 -10.30 -5.96
N ILE A 118 -3.74 -9.23 -5.18
CA ILE A 118 -3.75 -9.25 -3.72
C ILE A 118 -5.17 -8.97 -3.25
N ALA A 119 -5.78 -9.91 -2.54
CA ALA A 119 -7.10 -9.71 -1.93
C ALA A 119 -6.94 -8.92 -0.63
N SER A 120 -7.80 -7.91 -0.40
CA SER A 120 -7.72 -7.05 0.78
C SER A 120 -8.93 -7.23 1.69
N MET A 121 -8.70 -7.29 3.00
CA MET A 121 -9.70 -7.44 4.05
C MET A 121 -9.58 -6.33 5.07
N HIS A 122 -10.72 -5.74 5.45
CA HIS A 122 -10.77 -4.60 6.36
C HIS A 122 -11.69 -4.87 7.54
N GLY A 123 -11.13 -4.94 8.75
CA GLY A 123 -11.90 -5.17 9.97
C GLY A 123 -11.06 -5.22 11.23
N ALA A 124 -11.72 -5.52 12.34
CA ALA A 124 -11.11 -5.54 13.69
C ALA A 124 -11.64 -6.67 14.58
N SER A 125 -12.35 -7.67 14.04
CA SER A 125 -12.86 -8.80 14.82
C SER A 125 -12.38 -10.14 14.28
N THR A 126 -12.46 -11.18 15.09
CA THR A 126 -12.17 -12.56 14.75
C THR A 126 -13.43 -13.28 14.20
N GLY A 127 -13.27 -14.37 13.48
CA GLY A 127 -14.35 -15.31 13.13
C GLY A 127 -14.72 -15.35 11.66
N VAL A 128 -15.51 -14.40 11.18
CA VAL A 128 -16.07 -14.42 9.78
C VAL A 128 -15.03 -14.32 8.66
N TRP A 129 -13.80 -13.98 8.98
CA TRP A 129 -12.71 -13.77 8.03
C TRP A 129 -12.06 -15.04 7.51
N LEU A 130 -12.10 -16.11 8.33
CA LEU A 130 -11.32 -17.32 8.05
C LEU A 130 -11.78 -18.01 6.78
N ASP A 131 -13.08 -18.15 6.61
CA ASP A 131 -13.65 -18.81 5.44
C ASP A 131 -13.42 -17.95 4.19
N PHE A 132 -13.60 -16.63 4.30
CA PHE A 132 -13.34 -15.73 3.18
C PHE A 132 -11.86 -15.71 2.75
N ALA A 133 -10.92 -15.76 3.70
CA ALA A 133 -9.49 -15.84 3.38
C ALA A 133 -9.15 -17.11 2.60
N VAL A 134 -9.73 -18.25 2.98
CA VAL A 134 -9.60 -19.52 2.27
C VAL A 134 -10.23 -19.43 0.88
N GLU A 135 -11.45 -18.90 0.77
CA GLU A 135 -12.13 -18.72 -0.53
C GLU A 135 -11.36 -17.82 -1.48
N ALA A 136 -10.77 -16.72 -0.97
CA ALA A 136 -9.93 -15.84 -1.78
C ALA A 136 -8.68 -16.57 -2.31
N GLN A 137 -8.02 -17.37 -1.48
CA GLN A 137 -6.90 -18.21 -1.89
C GLN A 137 -7.34 -19.24 -2.95
N GLU A 138 -8.46 -19.94 -2.75
CA GLU A 138 -9.00 -20.92 -3.69
C GLU A 138 -9.42 -20.29 -5.04
N CYS A 139 -9.80 -19.02 -5.02
CA CYS A 139 -10.07 -18.25 -6.22
C CYS A 139 -8.80 -17.82 -6.97
N GLY A 140 -7.62 -18.03 -6.38
CA GLY A 140 -6.33 -17.77 -6.98
C GLY A 140 -5.68 -16.44 -6.59
N ALA A 141 -6.11 -15.79 -5.50
CA ALA A 141 -5.38 -14.66 -4.96
C ALA A 141 -3.93 -15.04 -4.66
N ASP A 142 -2.97 -14.21 -5.06
CA ASP A 142 -1.54 -14.46 -4.86
C ASP A 142 -1.08 -14.11 -3.44
N ALA A 143 -1.80 -13.20 -2.76
CA ALA A 143 -1.56 -12.81 -1.37
C ALA A 143 -2.82 -12.21 -0.74
N LEU A 144 -2.78 -12.03 0.58
CA LEU A 144 -3.78 -11.28 1.34
C LEU A 144 -3.18 -9.97 1.88
N GLU A 145 -3.95 -8.89 1.86
CA GLU A 145 -3.69 -7.66 2.62
C GLU A 145 -4.68 -7.59 3.78
N LEU A 146 -4.18 -7.54 5.02
CA LEU A 146 -4.97 -7.35 6.23
C LEU A 146 -4.89 -5.88 6.65
N ASN A 147 -6.01 -5.18 6.58
CA ASN A 147 -6.13 -3.79 7.00
C ASN A 147 -6.89 -3.72 8.33
N TRP A 148 -6.12 -3.63 9.43
CA TRP A 148 -6.70 -3.54 10.76
C TRP A 148 -7.11 -2.11 11.06
N GLN A 149 -8.42 -1.90 11.23
CA GLN A 149 -8.94 -0.60 11.65
C GLN A 149 -9.99 -0.75 12.73
N ILE A 150 -9.78 -0.02 13.81
CA ILE A 150 -10.75 0.15 14.89
C ILE A 150 -11.46 1.47 14.63
N GLY A 151 -12.79 1.45 14.53
CA GLY A 151 -13.59 2.66 14.30
C GLY A 151 -13.48 3.63 15.46
N ARG A 152 -13.93 3.21 16.66
CA ARG A 152 -13.88 3.99 17.89
C ARG A 152 -13.20 3.16 18.98
N CYS A 153 -12.35 3.80 19.79
CA CYS A 153 -11.74 3.15 20.95
C CYS A 153 -12.78 2.92 22.05
N ASP A 154 -12.76 1.72 22.64
CA ASP A 154 -13.51 1.42 23.85
C ASP A 154 -12.66 1.87 25.06
N PRO A 155 -13.16 2.74 25.94
CA PRO A 155 -12.42 3.19 27.12
C PRO A 155 -12.17 2.07 28.14
N ASN A 156 -12.85 0.94 28.03
CA ASN A 156 -12.68 -0.21 28.91
C ASN A 156 -11.67 -1.23 28.38
N GLU A 157 -11.12 -1.02 27.19
CA GLU A 157 -10.14 -1.92 26.57
C GLU A 157 -8.75 -1.27 26.57
N SER A 158 -7.77 -1.96 27.14
CA SER A 158 -6.38 -1.48 27.14
C SER A 158 -5.75 -1.61 25.74
N GLY A 159 -4.71 -0.81 25.46
CA GLY A 159 -3.94 -0.93 24.20
C GLY A 159 -3.37 -2.34 24.01
N GLU A 160 -2.91 -2.97 25.08
CA GLU A 160 -2.41 -4.36 25.03
C GLU A 160 -3.50 -5.37 24.63
N GLN A 161 -4.73 -5.21 25.13
CA GLN A 161 -5.86 -6.06 24.73
C GLN A 161 -6.21 -5.89 23.25
N VAL A 162 -6.19 -4.64 22.76
CA VAL A 162 -6.40 -4.33 21.33
C VAL A 162 -5.33 -5.00 20.47
N GLU A 163 -4.05 -4.86 20.84
CA GLU A 163 -2.95 -5.46 20.10
C GLU A 163 -2.97 -6.99 20.17
N ALA A 164 -3.31 -7.58 21.32
CA ALA A 164 -3.46 -9.03 21.47
C ALA A 164 -4.52 -9.58 20.52
N ARG A 165 -5.69 -8.92 20.44
CA ARG A 165 -6.76 -9.29 19.51
C ARG A 165 -6.35 -9.17 18.05
N MET A 166 -5.58 -8.14 17.71
CA MET A 166 -5.02 -7.95 16.37
C MET A 166 -4.08 -9.11 15.98
N LEU A 167 -3.18 -9.48 16.88
CA LEU A 167 -2.23 -10.58 16.66
C LEU A 167 -2.93 -11.94 16.58
N GLU A 168 -3.95 -12.15 17.40
CA GLU A 168 -4.79 -13.34 17.32
C GLU A 168 -5.48 -13.44 15.95
N TRP A 169 -6.06 -12.36 15.45
CA TRP A 169 -6.67 -12.30 14.12
C TRP A 169 -5.69 -12.72 13.02
N VAL A 170 -4.48 -12.16 13.03
CA VAL A 170 -3.43 -12.51 12.09
C VAL A 170 -3.07 -13.99 12.18
N SER A 171 -2.83 -14.50 13.39
CA SER A 171 -2.46 -15.90 13.63
C SER A 171 -3.54 -16.88 13.18
N GLN A 172 -4.81 -16.55 13.42
CA GLN A 172 -5.94 -17.37 12.97
C GLN A 172 -6.01 -17.44 11.43
N ILE A 173 -5.87 -16.30 10.73
CA ILE A 173 -5.85 -16.30 9.28
C ILE A 173 -4.63 -17.07 8.77
N ARG A 174 -3.45 -16.85 9.35
CA ARG A 174 -2.23 -17.56 8.96
C ARG A 174 -2.36 -19.07 9.08
N SER A 175 -3.09 -19.56 10.06
CA SER A 175 -3.32 -21.00 10.26
C SER A 175 -4.19 -21.65 9.18
N ARG A 176 -4.93 -20.87 8.38
CA ARG A 176 -5.92 -21.35 7.40
C ARG A 176 -5.47 -21.19 5.95
N VAL A 177 -4.52 -20.29 5.67
CA VAL A 177 -4.07 -20.01 4.31
C VAL A 177 -2.57 -20.30 4.18
N THR A 178 -2.12 -20.55 2.96
CA THR A 178 -0.69 -20.77 2.66
C THR A 178 -0.06 -19.61 1.87
N ILE A 179 -0.88 -18.80 1.19
CA ILE A 179 -0.43 -17.63 0.46
C ILE A 179 0.13 -16.55 1.40
N PRO A 180 1.03 -15.69 0.92
CA PRO A 180 1.59 -14.61 1.73
C PRO A 180 0.53 -13.67 2.29
N ILE A 181 0.83 -13.11 3.47
CA ILE A 181 -0.02 -12.13 4.17
C ILE A 181 0.78 -10.84 4.36
N ALA A 182 0.28 -9.72 3.82
CA ALA A 182 0.71 -8.39 4.17
C ALA A 182 -0.19 -7.81 5.27
N PHE A 183 0.38 -7.13 6.25
CA PHE A 183 -0.39 -6.38 7.23
C PHE A 183 -0.23 -4.88 6.99
N LYS A 184 -1.35 -4.17 6.86
CA LYS A 184 -1.38 -2.72 6.67
C LYS A 184 -1.57 -2.03 8.01
N MET A 185 -0.46 -1.51 8.55
CA MET A 185 -0.44 -0.79 9.81
C MET A 185 -1.10 0.58 9.71
N ASN A 186 -1.68 1.03 10.81
CA ASN A 186 -2.05 2.43 11.00
C ASN A 186 -0.97 3.17 11.84
N GLU A 187 -1.04 4.50 11.89
CA GLU A 187 -0.08 5.37 12.60
C GLU A 187 -0.29 5.42 14.14
N ARG A 188 -1.12 4.54 14.73
CA ARG A 188 -1.59 4.68 16.13
C ARG A 188 -0.95 3.72 17.12
N PHE A 189 0.22 3.23 16.83
CA PHE A 189 0.96 2.38 17.77
C PHE A 189 1.95 3.22 18.56
N THR A 190 2.01 3.01 19.87
CA THR A 190 2.95 3.69 20.77
C THR A 190 4.40 3.29 20.48
N ASN A 191 4.61 2.05 20.04
CA ASN A 191 5.91 1.53 19.60
C ASN A 191 5.71 0.70 18.33
N PRO A 192 5.74 1.33 17.14
CA PRO A 192 5.49 0.64 15.88
C PRO A 192 6.54 -0.44 15.58
N ALA A 193 7.82 -0.25 15.95
CA ALA A 193 8.86 -1.25 15.78
C ALA A 193 8.56 -2.54 16.57
N TYR A 194 8.18 -2.42 17.83
CA TYR A 194 7.81 -3.56 18.66
C TYR A 194 6.57 -4.28 18.12
N THR A 195 5.57 -3.54 17.68
CA THR A 195 4.35 -4.11 17.07
C THR A 195 4.68 -4.82 15.76
N ALA A 196 5.57 -4.27 14.92
CA ALA A 196 6.01 -4.90 13.67
C ALA A 196 6.68 -6.26 13.91
N ILE A 197 7.57 -6.37 14.91
CA ILE A 197 8.19 -7.64 15.31
C ILE A 197 7.14 -8.65 15.78
N ARG A 198 6.16 -8.23 16.58
CA ARG A 198 5.08 -9.12 17.02
C ARG A 198 4.22 -9.62 15.86
N LEU A 199 3.91 -8.75 14.90
CA LEU A 199 3.19 -9.11 13.67
C LEU A 199 3.97 -10.10 12.83
N GLN A 200 5.29 -9.88 12.64
CA GLN A 200 6.16 -10.83 11.98
C GLN A 200 6.11 -12.21 12.66
N ASN A 201 6.19 -12.25 13.99
CA ASN A 201 6.12 -13.48 14.76
C ASN A 201 4.73 -14.14 14.72
N ALA A 202 3.67 -13.36 14.49
CA ALA A 202 2.32 -13.88 14.24
C ALA A 202 2.13 -14.47 12.84
N GLY A 203 3.13 -14.32 11.95
CA GLY A 203 3.20 -15.00 10.66
C GLY A 203 2.84 -14.17 9.45
N ILE A 204 2.91 -12.83 9.51
CA ILE A 204 2.84 -11.99 8.32
C ILE A 204 4.13 -12.12 7.50
N ASN A 205 4.03 -11.88 6.19
CA ASN A 205 5.12 -11.96 5.23
C ASN A 205 5.54 -10.60 4.68
N GLY A 206 4.81 -9.54 5.01
CA GLY A 206 5.12 -8.16 4.62
C GLY A 206 4.36 -7.16 5.46
N LEU A 207 4.90 -5.95 5.58
CA LEU A 207 4.29 -4.86 6.34
C LEU A 207 4.09 -3.63 5.45
N ILE A 208 2.95 -2.97 5.57
CA ILE A 208 2.62 -1.78 4.77
C ILE A 208 2.49 -0.57 5.70
N LEU A 209 3.24 0.48 5.43
CA LEU A 209 3.31 1.73 6.18
C LEU A 209 2.85 2.90 5.29
N PHE A 210 1.68 3.52 5.50
CA PHE A 210 0.60 3.22 6.44
C PHE A 210 -0.75 3.10 5.74
N ALA A 211 -1.79 2.71 6.49
CA ALA A 211 -3.16 2.71 6.03
C ALA A 211 -3.66 4.16 5.85
N HIS A 212 -4.30 4.42 4.70
CA HIS A 212 -5.03 5.67 4.50
C HIS A 212 -6.26 5.71 5.41
N ARG A 213 -6.61 6.90 5.93
CA ARG A 213 -7.69 7.07 6.90
C ARG A 213 -8.69 8.10 6.41
N PRO A 214 -9.98 7.94 6.77
CA PRO A 214 -10.98 8.96 6.46
C PRO A 214 -10.64 10.27 7.18
N HIS A 215 -10.93 11.37 6.52
CA HIS A 215 -10.89 12.70 7.11
C HIS A 215 -12.17 12.94 7.93
N TRP A 216 -11.99 13.35 9.18
CA TRP A 216 -13.08 13.70 10.09
C TRP A 216 -13.17 15.21 10.20
N ASP A 217 -14.38 15.75 10.02
CA ASP A 217 -14.65 17.17 10.13
C ASP A 217 -16.00 17.40 10.85
N VAL A 218 -16.31 18.65 11.14
CA VAL A 218 -17.58 19.08 11.75
C VAL A 218 -18.22 20.14 10.86
N ASP A 219 -19.39 19.84 10.33
CA ASP A 219 -20.25 20.84 9.72
C ASP A 219 -20.79 21.77 10.82
N SER A 220 -20.27 22.98 10.90
CA SER A 220 -20.62 23.97 11.93
C SER A 220 -22.06 24.45 11.81
N ASP A 221 -22.60 24.52 10.61
CA ASP A 221 -24.00 25.01 10.37
C ASP A 221 -25.00 23.94 10.80
N ARG A 222 -24.73 22.67 10.47
CA ARG A 222 -25.59 21.53 10.83
C ARG A 222 -25.26 20.96 12.21
N ARG A 223 -24.13 21.34 12.80
CA ARG A 223 -23.61 20.81 14.09
C ARG A 223 -23.50 19.30 14.07
N GLN A 224 -22.97 18.74 12.97
CA GLN A 224 -22.87 17.31 12.76
C GLN A 224 -21.46 16.91 12.33
N TRP A 225 -21.04 15.73 12.75
CA TRP A 225 -19.80 15.12 12.24
C TRP A 225 -19.97 14.80 10.75
N THR A 226 -18.90 15.06 10.01
CA THR A 226 -18.74 14.64 8.62
C THR A 226 -17.53 13.74 8.50
N ILE A 227 -17.61 12.79 7.59
CA ILE A 227 -16.51 11.85 7.30
C ILE A 227 -16.37 11.78 5.79
N GLY A 228 -15.19 12.04 5.30
CA GLY A 228 -14.85 11.96 3.89
C GLY A 228 -13.59 11.16 3.64
N TRP A 229 -13.44 10.68 2.42
CA TRP A 229 -12.17 10.13 1.92
C TRP A 229 -11.58 11.14 0.96
N GLU A 230 -10.40 11.64 1.29
CA GLU A 230 -9.67 12.58 0.47
C GLU A 230 -8.47 11.90 -0.18
N LEU A 231 -8.07 12.36 -1.34
CA LEU A 231 -6.80 11.94 -1.91
C LEU A 231 -5.65 12.44 -1.03
N THR A 232 -4.63 11.62 -0.86
CA THR A 232 -3.45 11.98 -0.06
C THR A 232 -2.90 13.34 -0.49
N PRO A 233 -2.74 14.33 0.41
CA PRO A 233 -2.25 15.66 0.07
C PRO A 233 -0.86 15.62 -0.58
N ILE A 234 -0.58 16.64 -1.38
CA ILE A 234 0.76 16.89 -1.90
C ILE A 234 1.68 17.17 -0.71
N GLY A 235 2.87 16.56 -0.68
CA GLY A 235 3.81 16.70 0.43
C GLY A 235 3.60 15.72 1.60
N ALA A 236 2.59 14.86 1.54
CA ALA A 236 2.32 13.89 2.61
C ALA A 236 3.36 12.75 2.72
N LEU A 237 4.34 12.67 1.82
CA LEU A 237 5.39 11.64 1.85
C LEU A 237 6.18 11.64 3.17
N GLY A 238 6.38 12.82 3.78
CA GLY A 238 7.13 12.95 5.04
C GLY A 238 6.63 12.03 6.14
N LYS A 239 5.31 11.89 6.31
CA LYS A 239 4.73 10.96 7.28
C LYS A 239 5.05 9.48 7.00
N THR A 240 5.07 9.11 5.72
CA THR A 240 5.46 7.75 5.33
C THR A 240 6.93 7.50 5.65
N LEU A 241 7.81 8.47 5.36
CA LEU A 241 9.24 8.36 5.68
C LEU A 241 9.48 8.29 7.20
N GLU A 242 8.79 9.12 8.00
CA GLU A 242 8.82 9.06 9.46
C GLU A 242 8.45 7.65 9.96
N GLY A 243 7.39 7.06 9.41
CA GLY A 243 6.99 5.70 9.74
C GLY A 243 8.06 4.66 9.47
N PHE A 244 8.88 4.82 8.44
CA PHE A 244 10.03 3.94 8.21
C PHE A 244 11.12 4.12 9.27
N VAL A 245 11.41 5.34 9.68
CA VAL A 245 12.36 5.62 10.77
C VAL A 245 11.90 4.99 12.09
N GLU A 246 10.60 5.02 12.37
CA GLU A 246 10.04 4.48 13.62
C GLU A 246 9.85 2.96 13.62
N THR A 247 9.71 2.34 12.46
CA THR A 247 9.31 0.93 12.33
C THR A 247 10.44 0.02 11.88
N ASN A 248 11.32 0.51 10.98
CA ASN A 248 12.43 -0.28 10.43
C ASN A 248 13.51 -0.47 11.50
N THR A 249 13.67 -1.68 11.99
CA THR A 249 14.52 -2.03 13.14
C THR A 249 15.20 -3.38 12.95
N ASN A 250 16.31 -3.56 13.65
CA ASN A 250 17.02 -4.85 13.72
C ASN A 250 16.09 -5.96 14.23
N GLY A 251 16.04 -7.07 13.51
CA GLY A 251 15.15 -8.20 13.79
C GLY A 251 13.84 -8.18 13.00
N LEU A 252 13.51 -7.11 12.32
CA LEU A 252 12.42 -7.10 11.34
C LEU A 252 12.96 -7.57 9.99
N ASN A 253 12.63 -8.82 9.62
CA ASN A 253 13.19 -9.51 8.45
C ASN A 253 12.16 -9.76 7.34
N ILE A 254 11.06 -9.03 7.35
CA ILE A 254 10.02 -9.08 6.32
C ILE A 254 10.08 -7.82 5.45
N PRO A 255 9.73 -7.92 4.16
CA PRO A 255 9.74 -6.77 3.26
C PRO A 255 8.70 -5.72 3.68
N LEU A 256 9.07 -4.46 3.45
CA LEU A 256 8.28 -3.28 3.77
C LEU A 256 7.73 -2.62 2.51
N ALA A 257 6.47 -2.23 2.54
CA ALA A 257 5.82 -1.46 1.49
C ALA A 257 5.50 -0.03 1.97
N ALA A 258 5.91 0.97 1.20
CA ALA A 258 5.53 2.35 1.46
C ALA A 258 4.13 2.65 0.92
N SER A 259 3.26 3.29 1.71
CA SER A 259 1.91 3.67 1.30
C SER A 259 1.56 5.05 1.83
N GLY A 260 1.31 5.99 0.93
CA GLY A 260 0.97 7.39 1.23
C GLY A 260 1.97 8.38 0.65
N GLY A 261 1.48 9.41 -0.03
CA GLY A 261 2.29 10.49 -0.59
C GLY A 261 3.12 10.15 -1.84
N ILE A 262 3.03 8.95 -2.38
CA ILE A 262 3.76 8.51 -3.58
C ILE A 262 3.14 9.14 -4.83
N ARG A 263 3.94 9.95 -5.57
CA ARG A 263 3.52 10.66 -6.78
C ARG A 263 4.51 10.55 -7.94
N THR A 264 5.79 10.47 -7.64
CA THR A 264 6.88 10.50 -8.62
C THR A 264 7.83 9.33 -8.43
N GLY A 265 8.70 9.08 -9.41
CA GLY A 265 9.78 8.11 -9.26
C GLY A 265 10.76 8.49 -8.14
N ASP A 266 10.98 9.78 -7.90
CA ASP A 266 11.80 10.26 -6.79
C ASP A 266 11.18 9.93 -5.42
N ASP A 267 9.86 10.03 -5.28
CA ASP A 267 9.17 9.61 -4.04
C ASP A 267 9.38 8.12 -3.79
N VAL A 268 9.28 7.28 -4.82
CA VAL A 268 9.56 5.84 -4.70
C VAL A 268 11.00 5.60 -4.26
N VAL A 269 11.96 6.26 -4.90
CA VAL A 269 13.39 6.16 -4.55
C VAL A 269 13.64 6.58 -3.10
N LYS A 270 13.05 7.70 -2.65
CA LYS A 270 13.15 8.15 -1.25
C LYS A 270 12.63 7.11 -0.27
N THR A 271 11.48 6.50 -0.54
CA THR A 271 10.95 5.45 0.33
C THR A 271 11.83 4.20 0.32
N MET A 272 12.42 3.85 -0.83
CA MET A 272 13.37 2.74 -0.92
C MET A 272 14.66 3.02 -0.14
N ILE A 273 15.18 4.23 -0.19
CA ILE A 273 16.33 4.64 0.65
C ILE A 273 15.98 4.52 2.14
N ALA A 274 14.75 4.87 2.52
CA ALA A 274 14.26 4.73 3.89
C ALA A 274 14.00 3.28 4.33
N GLY A 275 14.08 2.30 3.41
CA GLY A 275 13.97 0.88 3.72
C GLY A 275 12.79 0.16 3.07
N ALA A 276 11.96 0.83 2.26
CA ALA A 276 10.89 0.16 1.52
C ALA A 276 11.44 -0.75 0.43
N ASP A 277 10.81 -1.90 0.24
CA ASP A 277 11.10 -2.81 -0.88
C ASP A 277 10.20 -2.51 -2.09
N VAL A 278 9.00 -2.02 -1.82
CA VAL A 278 8.00 -1.62 -2.82
C VAL A 278 7.24 -0.37 -2.37
N ALA A 279 6.58 0.30 -3.32
CA ALA A 279 5.75 1.47 -3.06
C ALA A 279 4.34 1.29 -3.60
N MET A 280 3.32 1.68 -2.81
CA MET A 280 1.92 1.63 -3.20
C MET A 280 1.42 2.99 -3.64
N VAL A 281 0.75 3.05 -4.78
CA VAL A 281 0.18 4.27 -5.36
C VAL A 281 -1.33 4.11 -5.51
N VAL A 282 -2.08 5.13 -5.10
CA VAL A 282 -3.54 5.24 -5.27
C VAL A 282 -3.90 6.64 -5.73
N SER A 283 -3.65 7.65 -4.89
CA SER A 283 -4.11 9.04 -5.13
C SER A 283 -3.61 9.61 -6.45
N GLU A 284 -2.38 9.29 -6.86
CA GLU A 284 -1.82 9.78 -8.12
C GLU A 284 -2.49 9.14 -9.35
N ILE A 285 -2.89 7.87 -9.24
CA ILE A 285 -3.65 7.20 -10.30
C ILE A 285 -5.04 7.85 -10.47
N TYR A 286 -5.66 8.33 -9.38
CA TYR A 286 -6.91 9.08 -9.45
C TYR A 286 -6.73 10.46 -10.08
N ARG A 287 -5.61 11.14 -9.82
CA ARG A 287 -5.33 12.48 -10.34
C ARG A 287 -4.98 12.49 -11.82
N GLN A 288 -4.15 11.54 -12.25
CA GLN A 288 -3.51 11.58 -13.57
C GLN A 288 -3.82 10.37 -14.46
N SER A 289 -4.70 9.47 -14.06
CA SER A 289 -4.97 8.20 -14.76
C SER A 289 -3.81 7.17 -14.66
N PRO A 290 -3.99 5.94 -15.16
CA PRO A 290 -2.94 4.91 -15.18
C PRO A 290 -1.63 5.32 -15.87
N SER A 291 -1.65 6.31 -16.78
CA SER A 291 -0.42 6.80 -17.43
C SER A 291 0.60 7.42 -16.47
N SER A 292 0.19 7.80 -15.25
CA SER A 292 1.12 8.23 -14.20
C SER A 292 2.11 7.14 -13.81
N ILE A 293 1.74 5.86 -13.97
CA ILE A 293 2.62 4.73 -13.70
C ILE A 293 3.87 4.78 -14.59
N ASP A 294 3.69 5.02 -15.90
CA ASP A 294 4.80 5.13 -16.84
C ASP A 294 5.80 6.22 -16.43
N ALA A 295 5.27 7.39 -16.02
CA ALA A 295 6.09 8.52 -15.58
C ALA A 295 6.87 8.20 -14.29
N ILE A 296 6.23 7.52 -13.33
CA ILE A 296 6.86 7.09 -12.07
C ILE A 296 7.97 6.08 -12.37
N LEU A 297 7.69 5.03 -13.18
CA LEU A 297 8.66 4.01 -13.54
C LEU A 297 9.84 4.58 -14.33
N ALA A 298 9.59 5.51 -15.27
CA ALA A 298 10.63 6.22 -15.96
C ALA A 298 11.51 7.06 -15.01
N GLY A 299 10.92 7.65 -13.97
CA GLY A 299 11.65 8.35 -12.92
C GLY A 299 12.58 7.44 -12.14
N ILE A 300 12.13 6.24 -11.78
CA ILE A 300 12.95 5.23 -11.11
C ILE A 300 14.12 4.79 -12.00
N ARG A 301 13.86 4.50 -13.31
CA ARG A 301 14.93 4.14 -14.27
C ARG A 301 16.00 5.22 -14.34
N ARG A 302 15.59 6.49 -14.51
CA ARG A 302 16.55 7.61 -14.55
C ARG A 302 17.45 7.66 -13.32
N PHE A 303 16.90 7.40 -12.13
CA PHE A 303 17.69 7.32 -10.90
C PHE A 303 18.70 6.16 -10.93
N LEU A 304 18.27 4.97 -11.33
CA LEU A 304 19.14 3.79 -11.42
C LEU A 304 20.29 4.03 -12.41
N ASP A 305 19.98 4.55 -13.60
CA ASP A 305 20.96 4.83 -14.65
C ASP A 305 21.97 5.91 -14.18
N ALA A 306 21.48 7.00 -13.58
CA ALA A 306 22.34 8.09 -13.09
C ALA A 306 23.28 7.65 -11.97
N ASN A 307 22.90 6.62 -11.21
CA ASN A 307 23.70 6.06 -10.10
C ASN A 307 24.35 4.71 -10.45
N HIS A 308 24.32 4.31 -11.72
CA HIS A 308 24.95 3.10 -12.26
C HIS A 308 24.45 1.77 -11.64
N TYR A 309 23.20 1.74 -11.17
CA TYR A 309 22.55 0.51 -10.75
C TYR A 309 21.94 -0.23 -11.93
N ARG A 310 22.20 -1.54 -12.04
CA ARG A 310 21.65 -2.38 -13.11
C ARG A 310 20.23 -2.87 -12.82
N SER A 311 19.79 -2.79 -11.57
CA SER A 311 18.47 -3.28 -11.16
C SER A 311 18.04 -2.65 -9.84
N ILE A 312 16.73 -2.73 -9.54
CA ILE A 312 16.18 -2.41 -8.22
C ILE A 312 16.88 -3.24 -7.13
N GLU A 313 17.09 -4.53 -7.35
CA GLU A 313 17.75 -5.40 -6.38
C GLU A 313 19.18 -4.92 -6.05
N SER A 314 19.98 -4.55 -7.05
CA SER A 314 21.34 -4.03 -6.81
C SER A 314 21.32 -2.71 -6.03
N PHE A 315 20.33 -1.86 -6.26
CA PHE A 315 20.12 -0.65 -5.47
C PHE A 315 19.71 -0.97 -4.03
N GLN A 316 18.75 -1.87 -3.82
CA GLN A 316 18.31 -2.28 -2.48
C GLN A 316 19.44 -2.87 -1.64
N GLN A 317 20.31 -3.66 -2.24
CA GLN A 317 21.49 -4.23 -1.56
C GLN A 317 22.53 -3.18 -1.14
N SER A 318 22.55 -2.02 -1.78
CA SER A 318 23.48 -0.92 -1.47
C SER A 318 22.96 0.06 -0.41
N ARG A 319 21.73 -0.11 0.10
CA ARG A 319 21.14 0.79 1.09
C ARG A 319 21.90 0.76 2.42
N SER A 320 22.11 1.93 2.99
CA SER A 320 22.62 2.05 4.36
C SER A 320 21.50 1.76 5.36
N SER A 321 21.83 1.05 6.45
CA SER A 321 20.90 0.88 7.56
C SER A 321 20.77 2.19 8.36
N LEU A 322 19.54 2.61 8.66
CA LEU A 322 19.28 3.71 9.60
C LEU A 322 19.52 3.29 11.06
N ASP A 323 19.50 2.00 11.32
CA ASP A 323 19.56 1.40 12.65
C ASP A 323 20.97 1.43 13.27
N ASP A 324 22.00 1.75 12.47
CA ASP A 324 23.37 1.87 12.93
C ASP A 324 23.69 3.22 13.60
N ARG A 325 22.72 4.18 13.57
CA ARG A 325 22.90 5.49 14.17
C ARG A 325 22.40 5.53 15.61
N PRO A 326 23.21 6.08 16.55
CA PRO A 326 22.75 6.26 17.93
C PRO A 326 21.52 7.17 18.01
N SER A 327 20.57 6.84 18.89
CA SER A 327 19.34 7.61 19.07
C SER A 327 19.56 9.11 19.40
N TYR A 328 20.68 9.46 20.01
CA TYR A 328 21.02 10.87 20.30
C TYR A 328 21.38 11.67 19.04
N GLU A 329 21.99 11.04 18.03
CA GLU A 329 22.29 11.70 16.74
C GLU A 329 20.99 12.00 15.99
N MET A 330 20.05 11.07 15.97
CA MET A 330 18.74 11.30 15.37
C MET A 330 17.97 12.43 16.07
N ARG A 331 18.07 12.51 17.42
CA ARG A 331 17.48 13.64 18.16
C ARG A 331 18.15 14.98 17.84
N SER A 332 19.46 15.01 17.68
CA SER A 332 20.17 16.23 17.28
C SER A 332 19.69 16.73 15.91
N GLU A 333 19.51 15.84 14.94
CA GLU A 333 18.98 16.21 13.62
C GLU A 333 17.56 16.79 13.66
N VAL A 334 16.73 16.43 14.65
CA VAL A 334 15.43 17.06 14.88
C VAL A 334 15.58 18.43 15.55
N ILE A 335 16.57 18.60 16.44
CA ILE A 335 16.76 19.82 17.22
C ILE A 335 17.49 20.90 16.41
N ASP A 336 18.49 20.53 15.61
CA ASP A 336 19.31 21.47 14.83
C ASP A 336 18.48 22.41 13.93
N PRO A 337 17.46 21.96 13.19
CA PRO A 337 16.57 22.86 12.45
C PRO A 337 15.83 23.86 13.34
N LEU A 338 15.53 23.53 14.60
CA LEU A 338 14.84 24.44 15.53
C LEU A 338 15.75 25.57 16.01
N THR A 339 17.08 25.39 15.98
CA THR A 339 18.06 26.39 16.36
C THR A 339 18.53 27.26 15.19
N SER A 340 18.24 26.88 13.96
CA SER A 340 18.51 27.62 12.75
C SER A 340 17.34 28.57 12.42
N PRO A 341 17.56 29.69 11.68
CA PRO A 341 16.45 30.53 11.22
C PRO A 341 15.56 29.70 10.25
N ILE A 342 14.50 29.12 10.81
CA ILE A 342 13.58 28.25 10.10
C ILE A 342 12.76 29.10 9.12
N LYS A 343 12.88 28.78 7.85
CA LYS A 343 11.88 29.19 6.87
C LYS A 343 10.73 28.17 6.96
N TYR A 344 9.70 28.51 7.72
CA TYR A 344 8.45 27.78 7.63
C TYR A 344 7.95 27.88 6.18
N GLN A 345 7.95 26.75 5.48
CA GLN A 345 7.28 26.65 4.20
C GLN A 345 5.83 26.33 4.51
N ASP A 346 4.97 27.30 4.33
CA ASP A 346 3.54 27.05 4.31
C ASP A 346 3.26 26.29 3.00
N PRO A 347 2.91 24.99 3.06
CA PRO A 347 2.50 24.27 1.85
C PRO A 347 1.19 24.90 1.39
N THR A 348 1.24 25.72 0.36
CA THR A 348 0.03 26.26 -0.27
C THR A 348 -0.83 25.07 -0.64
N PRO A 349 -2.05 24.93 -0.07
CA PRO A 349 -2.90 23.82 -0.40
C PRO A 349 -3.31 23.94 -1.87
N VAL A 350 -2.78 23.05 -2.69
CA VAL A 350 -3.31 22.86 -4.04
C VAL A 350 -4.65 22.16 -3.86
N VAL A 351 -5.73 22.92 -3.91
CA VAL A 351 -7.09 22.38 -3.93
C VAL A 351 -7.28 21.74 -5.30
N GLU A 352 -7.03 20.45 -5.40
CA GLU A 352 -7.36 19.68 -6.59
C GLU A 352 -8.83 19.27 -6.53
N PRO A 353 -9.60 19.47 -7.61
CA PRO A 353 -11.00 19.07 -7.63
C PRO A 353 -11.09 17.54 -7.48
N VAL A 354 -11.82 17.09 -6.49
CA VAL A 354 -12.15 15.66 -6.33
C VAL A 354 -13.17 15.29 -7.39
N THR A 355 -12.77 14.52 -8.40
CA THR A 355 -13.63 14.05 -9.49
C THR A 355 -14.23 12.69 -9.17
N GLY A 356 -15.02 12.60 -8.10
CA GLY A 356 -15.62 11.31 -7.72
C GLY A 356 -16.46 11.41 -6.45
N ASP A 357 -17.23 10.36 -6.19
CA ASP A 357 -17.93 10.22 -4.91
C ASP A 357 -16.94 9.92 -3.77
N ARG A 358 -17.45 9.84 -2.53
CA ARG A 358 -16.66 9.57 -1.33
C ARG A 358 -15.91 8.22 -1.35
N TYR A 359 -16.15 7.36 -2.33
CA TYR A 359 -15.46 6.09 -2.55
C TYR A 359 -14.51 6.14 -3.75
N GLY A 360 -14.35 7.34 -4.37
CA GLY A 360 -13.47 7.54 -5.51
C GLY A 360 -14.04 7.08 -6.85
N HIS A 361 -15.36 6.85 -6.94
CA HIS A 361 -15.99 6.61 -8.23
C HIS A 361 -16.17 7.95 -8.95
N PRO A 362 -15.92 8.04 -10.27
CA PRO A 362 -16.20 9.24 -11.04
C PRO A 362 -17.67 9.65 -10.90
N PHE A 363 -17.94 10.94 -10.81
CA PHE A 363 -19.31 11.43 -10.97
C PHE A 363 -19.78 11.07 -12.38
N GLN A 364 -20.97 10.48 -12.47
CA GLN A 364 -21.62 10.15 -13.76
C GLN A 364 -22.16 11.41 -14.42
#